data_7d7cbc9ef17db1e7bb40461fe898832f
#
_entry.id   7d7cbc9ef17db1e7bb40461fe898832f
#
_cell.length_a   1.000
_cell.length_b   1.000
_cell.length_c   1.000
_cell.angle_alpha   90.00
_cell.angle_beta   90.00
_cell.angle_gamma   90.00
#
_symmetry.space_group_name_H-M   'P 1'
#
loop_
_entity.id
_entity.type
_entity.pdbx_description
1 polymer ?
#
loop_
_entity_poly.entity_id
_entity_poly.type
_entity_poly.pdbx_seq_one_letter_code
_entity_poly.pdbx_strand_id
1 'polypeptide(L)'
;MKILITGSNGFIGKNLVKHLMGEGHGVAEYEWIENVVPDCSQFDKVIHLGAISSTTETDVEKVMKQNLDFSERLLHVCDMQGIDLIYASSASVYGPTTHFTEDGPLQPQSPYAWSKYLFDRTVQKLDWSEYQCKIQGLRFFNVYGEHEDHKGFQMSVFHKFKEQALTGTIHPFAGSDTICRDFIYVGDICKIISKFIDTDESGIWNVGTGKATSFGSIAKCIADKHNATIE
;
A
#
# COMPACT_ATOMS: atom_id res chain seq x y z
N MET A 1 1.32 -22.46 2.37
CA MET A 1 0.33 -21.86 3.29
C MET A 1 -0.93 -21.50 2.53
N LYS A 2 -2.07 -21.39 3.22
CA LYS A 2 -3.31 -20.82 2.65
C LYS A 2 -3.40 -19.35 3.11
N ILE A 3 -3.46 -18.43 2.18
CA ILE A 3 -3.40 -16.99 2.47
C ILE A 3 -4.65 -16.31 1.91
N LEU A 4 -5.34 -15.52 2.72
CA LEU A 4 -6.42 -14.66 2.27
C LEU A 4 -5.87 -13.28 1.92
N ILE A 5 -6.14 -12.78 0.72
CA ILE A 5 -5.77 -11.42 0.31
C ILE A 5 -7.05 -10.60 0.11
N THR A 6 -7.21 -9.53 0.89
CA THR A 6 -8.26 -8.56 0.63
C THR A 6 -7.76 -7.43 -0.28
N GLY A 7 -8.60 -6.94 -1.18
CA GLY A 7 -8.19 -5.97 -2.20
C GLY A 7 -7.31 -6.59 -3.29
N SER A 8 -7.52 -7.86 -3.57
CA SER A 8 -6.79 -8.67 -4.57
C SER A 8 -6.90 -8.11 -5.98
N ASN A 9 -8.02 -7.47 -6.34
CA ASN A 9 -8.24 -6.83 -7.64
C ASN A 9 -7.56 -5.46 -7.79
N GLY A 10 -6.98 -4.93 -6.71
CA GLY A 10 -6.22 -3.69 -6.72
C GLY A 10 -4.86 -3.83 -7.39
N PHE A 11 -4.16 -2.70 -7.53
CA PHE A 11 -2.82 -2.63 -8.13
C PHE A 11 -1.81 -3.57 -7.44
N ILE A 12 -1.60 -3.40 -6.13
CA ILE A 12 -0.66 -4.24 -5.38
C ILE A 12 -1.21 -5.67 -5.25
N GLY A 13 -2.52 -5.80 -5.04
CA GLY A 13 -3.19 -7.09 -4.87
C GLY A 13 -2.96 -8.05 -6.04
N LYS A 14 -3.20 -7.61 -7.28
CA LYS A 14 -2.98 -8.41 -8.49
C LYS A 14 -1.53 -8.92 -8.62
N ASN A 15 -0.56 -8.05 -8.32
CA ASN A 15 0.84 -8.43 -8.36
C ASN A 15 1.18 -9.43 -7.25
N LEU A 16 0.65 -9.23 -6.05
CA LEU A 16 0.91 -10.09 -4.90
C LEU A 16 0.27 -11.48 -5.07
N VAL A 17 -0.98 -11.56 -5.56
CA VAL A 17 -1.65 -12.83 -5.86
C VAL A 17 -0.77 -13.67 -6.79
N LYS A 18 -0.35 -13.07 -7.92
CA LYS A 18 0.53 -13.74 -8.88
C LYS A 18 1.86 -14.18 -8.26
N HIS A 19 2.46 -13.33 -7.43
CA HIS A 19 3.74 -13.59 -6.78
C HIS A 19 3.64 -14.77 -5.82
N LEU A 20 2.69 -14.76 -4.88
CA LEU A 20 2.52 -15.80 -3.87
C LEU A 20 2.07 -17.13 -4.46
N MET A 21 1.22 -17.13 -5.49
CA MET A 21 0.90 -18.36 -6.23
C MET A 21 2.13 -18.94 -6.92
N GLY A 22 3.03 -18.08 -7.45
CA GLY A 22 4.31 -18.48 -8.03
C GLY A 22 5.27 -19.11 -7.01
N GLU A 23 5.16 -18.74 -5.74
CA GLU A 23 5.91 -19.34 -4.62
C GLU A 23 5.25 -20.60 -4.04
N GLY A 24 4.11 -21.01 -4.60
CA GLY A 24 3.42 -22.25 -4.21
C GLY A 24 2.44 -22.10 -3.05
N HIS A 25 2.07 -20.86 -2.68
CA HIS A 25 1.01 -20.62 -1.69
C HIS A 25 -0.38 -20.83 -2.31
N GLY A 26 -1.33 -21.32 -1.52
CA GLY A 26 -2.74 -21.30 -1.86
C GLY A 26 -3.32 -19.91 -1.53
N VAL A 27 -3.77 -19.18 -2.54
CA VAL A 27 -4.30 -17.82 -2.35
C VAL A 27 -5.82 -17.81 -2.54
N ALA A 28 -6.52 -17.22 -1.58
CA ALA A 28 -7.93 -16.85 -1.69
C ALA A 28 -8.05 -15.33 -1.81
N GLU A 29 -8.98 -14.87 -2.60
CA GLU A 29 -9.19 -13.48 -2.94
C GLU A 29 -10.49 -12.96 -2.32
N TYR A 30 -10.44 -11.74 -1.76
CA TYR A 30 -11.61 -11.10 -1.17
C TYR A 30 -11.64 -9.61 -1.50
N GLU A 31 -12.82 -9.15 -1.92
CA GLU A 31 -13.09 -7.72 -2.11
C GLU A 31 -14.07 -7.22 -1.07
N TRP A 32 -13.97 -5.93 -0.74
CA TRP A 32 -14.83 -5.32 0.25
C TRP A 32 -16.32 -5.45 -0.11
N ILE A 33 -17.09 -5.93 0.85
CA ILE A 33 -18.56 -5.99 0.80
C ILE A 33 -19.08 -5.26 2.03
N GLU A 34 -20.05 -4.41 1.84
CA GLU A 34 -20.62 -3.61 2.91
C GLU A 34 -21.15 -4.48 4.05
N ASN A 35 -20.69 -4.18 5.27
CA ASN A 35 -21.04 -4.87 6.51
C ASN A 35 -20.66 -6.36 6.59
N VAL A 36 -19.86 -6.87 5.64
CA VAL A 36 -19.39 -8.25 5.65
C VAL A 36 -17.90 -8.28 5.92
N VAL A 37 -17.45 -9.13 6.84
CA VAL A 37 -16.04 -9.47 7.06
C VAL A 37 -15.88 -10.96 6.79
N PRO A 38 -14.84 -11.39 6.07
CA PRO A 38 -14.64 -12.80 5.75
C PRO A 38 -14.37 -13.63 7.00
N ASP A 39 -14.81 -14.88 7.00
CA ASP A 39 -14.31 -15.88 7.95
C ASP A 39 -12.87 -16.25 7.56
N CYS A 40 -11.94 -16.04 8.50
CA CYS A 40 -10.53 -16.28 8.27
C CYS A 40 -10.04 -17.65 8.79
N SER A 41 -10.90 -18.42 9.46
CA SER A 41 -10.54 -19.65 10.21
C SER A 41 -9.85 -20.76 9.38
N GLN A 42 -10.02 -20.76 8.07
CA GLN A 42 -9.42 -21.74 7.17
C GLN A 42 -8.05 -21.29 6.56
N PHE A 43 -7.57 -20.10 6.92
CA PHE A 43 -6.33 -19.52 6.40
C PHE A 43 -5.23 -19.55 7.46
N ASP A 44 -4.01 -19.60 7.01
CA ASP A 44 -2.82 -19.49 7.86
C ASP A 44 -2.47 -18.02 8.11
N LYS A 45 -2.81 -17.12 7.17
CA LYS A 45 -2.49 -15.70 7.25
C LYS A 45 -3.46 -14.86 6.41
N VAL A 46 -3.71 -13.64 6.85
CA VAL A 46 -4.49 -12.63 6.12
C VAL A 46 -3.56 -11.49 5.70
N ILE A 47 -3.63 -11.11 4.42
CA ILE A 47 -2.94 -9.90 3.90
C ILE A 47 -4.01 -8.90 3.45
N HIS A 48 -4.12 -7.81 4.21
CA HIS A 48 -5.13 -6.79 4.02
C HIS A 48 -4.60 -5.61 3.21
N LEU A 49 -4.90 -5.60 1.91
CA LEU A 49 -4.55 -4.51 0.97
C LEU A 49 -5.77 -3.68 0.56
N GLY A 50 -6.98 -4.15 0.85
CA GLY A 50 -8.22 -3.51 0.46
C GLY A 50 -8.41 -2.15 1.13
N ALA A 51 -8.51 -1.10 0.31
CA ALA A 51 -8.79 0.25 0.79
C ALA A 51 -9.16 1.17 -0.38
N ILE A 52 -9.92 2.24 -0.09
CA ILE A 52 -9.96 3.41 -0.96
C ILE A 52 -8.59 4.09 -0.84
N SER A 53 -7.76 4.01 -1.88
CA SER A 53 -6.38 4.49 -1.86
C SER A 53 -6.23 5.91 -2.43
N SER A 54 -7.32 6.55 -2.86
CA SER A 54 -7.32 7.90 -3.39
C SER A 54 -7.01 8.93 -2.30
N THR A 55 -5.93 9.67 -2.45
CA THR A 55 -5.61 10.82 -1.58
C THR A 55 -6.46 12.06 -1.88
N THR A 56 -7.22 12.02 -2.98
CA THR A 56 -8.14 13.09 -3.43
C THR A 56 -9.61 12.76 -3.18
N GLU A 57 -9.93 11.61 -2.60
CA GLU A 57 -11.29 11.29 -2.17
C GLU A 57 -11.69 12.20 -1.01
N THR A 58 -12.83 12.84 -1.12
CA THR A 58 -13.35 13.81 -0.14
C THR A 58 -14.49 13.28 0.70
N ASP A 59 -15.09 12.15 0.32
CA ASP A 59 -16.14 11.50 1.10
C ASP A 59 -15.51 10.80 2.32
N VAL A 60 -15.46 11.53 3.43
CA VAL A 60 -14.85 11.07 4.69
C VAL A 60 -15.56 9.84 5.24
N GLU A 61 -16.91 9.83 5.23
CA GLU A 61 -17.71 8.73 5.78
C GLU A 61 -17.41 7.42 5.02
N LYS A 62 -17.44 7.48 3.70
CA LYS A 62 -17.11 6.35 2.84
C LYS A 62 -15.70 5.83 3.09
N VAL A 63 -14.70 6.74 3.19
CA VAL A 63 -13.31 6.35 3.44
C VAL A 63 -13.17 5.70 4.82
N MET A 64 -13.74 6.29 5.87
CA MET A 64 -13.65 5.71 7.23
C MET A 64 -14.33 4.34 7.28
N LYS A 65 -15.51 4.20 6.72
CA LYS A 65 -16.24 2.92 6.70
C LYS A 65 -15.46 1.80 5.99
N GLN A 66 -14.87 2.10 4.81
CA GLN A 66 -14.18 1.09 4.03
C GLN A 66 -12.74 0.83 4.51
N ASN A 67 -12.05 1.85 5.00
CA ASN A 67 -10.65 1.72 5.36
C ASN A 67 -10.44 1.45 6.85
N LEU A 68 -11.13 2.17 7.76
CA LEU A 68 -10.93 2.05 9.20
C LEU A 68 -11.85 0.97 9.79
N ASP A 69 -13.18 1.14 9.69
CA ASP A 69 -14.12 0.23 10.36
C ASP A 69 -13.96 -1.21 9.87
N PHE A 70 -13.75 -1.38 8.55
CA PHE A 70 -13.49 -2.71 8.00
C PHE A 70 -12.18 -3.31 8.51
N SER A 71 -11.09 -2.51 8.56
CA SER A 71 -9.79 -2.98 9.06
C SER A 71 -9.86 -3.37 10.53
N GLU A 72 -10.56 -2.60 11.38
CA GLU A 72 -10.74 -2.91 12.81
C GLU A 72 -11.56 -4.20 13.01
N ARG A 73 -12.64 -4.37 12.25
CA ARG A 73 -13.44 -5.59 12.28
C ARG A 73 -12.67 -6.81 11.77
N LEU A 74 -11.88 -6.65 10.72
CA LEU A 74 -11.02 -7.72 10.19
C LEU A 74 -9.95 -8.11 11.22
N LEU A 75 -9.30 -7.14 11.85
CA LEU A 75 -8.35 -7.37 12.94
C LEU A 75 -9.01 -8.17 14.07
N HIS A 76 -10.20 -7.77 14.50
CA HIS A 76 -10.93 -8.50 15.55
C HIS A 76 -11.21 -9.96 15.17
N VAL A 77 -11.62 -10.22 13.92
CA VAL A 77 -11.85 -11.59 13.42
C VAL A 77 -10.54 -12.38 13.38
N CYS A 78 -9.45 -11.78 12.90
CA CYS A 78 -8.13 -12.41 12.88
C CYS A 78 -7.67 -12.79 14.29
N ASP A 79 -7.80 -11.88 15.24
CA ASP A 79 -7.43 -12.13 16.64
C ASP A 79 -8.26 -13.25 17.27
N MET A 80 -9.59 -13.19 17.15
CA MET A 80 -10.49 -14.22 17.67
C MET A 80 -10.22 -15.63 17.11
N GLN A 81 -9.65 -15.70 15.93
CA GLN A 81 -9.36 -16.96 15.22
C GLN A 81 -7.86 -17.34 15.28
N GLY A 82 -7.02 -16.51 15.89
CA GLY A 82 -5.57 -16.71 16.00
C GLY A 82 -4.86 -16.68 14.65
N ILE A 83 -5.33 -15.85 13.70
CA ILE A 83 -4.80 -15.76 12.33
C ILE A 83 -4.00 -14.47 12.17
N ASP A 84 -2.74 -14.58 11.82
CA ASP A 84 -1.85 -13.43 11.64
C ASP A 84 -2.32 -12.47 10.54
N LEU A 85 -2.16 -11.16 10.80
CA LEU A 85 -2.58 -10.09 9.94
C LEU A 85 -1.40 -9.24 9.47
N ILE A 86 -1.16 -9.20 8.15
CA ILE A 86 -0.32 -8.18 7.51
C ILE A 86 -1.25 -7.15 6.88
N TYR A 87 -1.04 -5.85 7.14
CA TYR A 87 -1.89 -4.82 6.53
C TYR A 87 -1.11 -3.71 5.86
N ALA A 88 -1.68 -3.18 4.78
CA ALA A 88 -1.13 -2.02 4.08
C ALA A 88 -1.48 -0.73 4.83
N SER A 89 -0.47 -0.12 5.46
CA SER A 89 -0.47 1.27 5.84
C SER A 89 0.17 2.12 4.74
N SER A 90 0.47 3.39 4.99
CA SER A 90 0.95 4.32 3.97
C SER A 90 1.88 5.39 4.55
N ALA A 91 2.91 5.76 3.81
CA ALA A 91 3.75 6.93 4.13
C ALA A 91 2.97 8.26 4.13
N SER A 92 1.74 8.30 3.59
CA SER A 92 0.87 9.48 3.67
C SER A 92 0.52 9.89 5.11
N VAL A 93 0.66 8.98 6.08
CA VAL A 93 0.46 9.27 7.51
C VAL A 93 1.44 10.29 8.07
N TYR A 94 2.63 10.40 7.47
CA TYR A 94 3.66 11.37 7.89
C TYR A 94 3.30 12.81 7.55
N GLY A 95 2.55 13.05 6.47
CA GLY A 95 2.24 14.41 6.00
C GLY A 95 3.46 15.15 5.45
N PRO A 96 3.49 16.49 5.55
CA PRO A 96 4.55 17.33 4.99
C PRO A 96 5.80 17.33 5.88
N THR A 97 6.60 16.28 5.79
CA THR A 97 7.86 16.12 6.55
C THR A 97 8.98 15.60 5.66
N THR A 98 10.22 15.76 6.12
CA THR A 98 11.41 15.11 5.56
C THR A 98 11.95 13.99 6.46
N HIS A 99 11.31 13.76 7.60
CA HIS A 99 11.69 12.73 8.58
C HIS A 99 10.64 11.63 8.62
N PHE A 100 11.03 10.43 8.24
CA PHE A 100 10.14 9.27 8.08
C PHE A 100 10.62 8.14 8.99
N THR A 101 10.51 8.32 10.30
CA THR A 101 10.78 7.29 11.30
C THR A 101 9.46 6.75 11.87
N GLU A 102 9.39 5.45 12.14
CA GLU A 102 8.16 4.77 12.54
C GLU A 102 7.58 5.31 13.85
N ASP A 103 8.45 5.76 14.76
CA ASP A 103 8.16 6.40 16.04
C ASP A 103 8.04 7.93 15.97
N GLY A 104 8.28 8.50 14.80
CA GLY A 104 8.25 9.95 14.57
C GLY A 104 6.83 10.54 14.55
N PRO A 105 6.74 11.88 14.44
CA PRO A 105 5.45 12.57 14.39
C PRO A 105 4.69 12.24 13.11
N LEU A 106 3.38 12.04 13.24
CA LEU A 106 2.46 11.75 12.15
C LEU A 106 1.49 12.91 11.96
N GLN A 107 1.30 13.39 10.73
CA GLN A 107 0.49 14.55 10.38
C GLN A 107 -0.35 14.29 9.10
N PRO A 108 -1.32 13.37 9.13
CA PRO A 108 -2.13 13.02 7.97
C PRO A 108 -2.89 14.22 7.43
N GLN A 109 -2.93 14.39 6.08
CA GLN A 109 -3.49 15.57 5.41
C GLN A 109 -4.75 15.27 4.57
N SER A 110 -5.16 14.01 4.43
CA SER A 110 -6.33 13.61 3.63
C SER A 110 -7.16 12.57 4.37
N PRO A 111 -8.45 12.40 4.03
CA PRO A 111 -9.28 11.33 4.63
C PRO A 111 -8.61 9.95 4.54
N TYR A 112 -8.01 9.63 3.40
CA TYR A 112 -7.22 8.41 3.22
C TYR A 112 -6.06 8.30 4.24
N ALA A 113 -5.25 9.35 4.36
CA ALA A 113 -4.13 9.36 5.29
C ALA A 113 -4.60 9.22 6.74
N TRP A 114 -5.70 9.90 7.10
CA TRP A 114 -6.32 9.78 8.41
C TRP A 114 -6.81 8.36 8.70
N SER A 115 -7.44 7.68 7.73
CA SER A 115 -7.91 6.30 7.93
C SER A 115 -6.76 5.34 8.22
N LYS A 116 -5.62 5.49 7.52
CA LYS A 116 -4.42 4.68 7.78
C LYS A 116 -3.75 5.03 9.10
N TYR A 117 -3.65 6.32 9.43
CA TYR A 117 -3.14 6.78 10.72
C TYR A 117 -3.96 6.24 11.89
N LEU A 118 -5.28 6.32 11.83
CA LEU A 118 -6.14 5.86 12.93
C LEU A 118 -5.99 4.34 13.15
N PHE A 119 -5.94 3.57 12.08
CA PHE A 119 -5.70 2.12 12.19
C PHE A 119 -4.30 1.81 12.73
N ASP A 120 -3.24 2.50 12.27
CA ASP A 120 -1.90 2.40 12.85
C ASP A 120 -1.93 2.70 14.37
N ARG A 121 -2.68 3.75 14.80
CA ARG A 121 -2.84 4.12 16.22
C ARG A 121 -3.61 3.08 17.00
N THR A 122 -4.64 2.47 16.42
CA THR A 122 -5.33 1.33 17.03
C THR A 122 -4.33 0.21 17.31
N VAL A 123 -3.58 -0.23 16.31
CA VAL A 123 -2.58 -1.30 16.43
C VAL A 123 -1.46 -0.96 17.44
N GLN A 124 -0.95 0.27 17.45
CA GLN A 124 0.12 0.70 18.38
C GLN A 124 -0.30 0.72 19.85
N LYS A 125 -1.60 0.86 20.13
CA LYS A 125 -2.14 0.90 21.50
C LYS A 125 -2.47 -0.48 22.06
N LEU A 126 -2.40 -1.52 21.22
CA LEU A 126 -2.69 -2.87 21.67
C LEU A 126 -1.62 -3.36 22.65
N ASP A 127 -2.04 -4.03 23.69
CA ASP A 127 -1.15 -4.92 24.45
C ASP A 127 -1.01 -6.22 23.65
N TRP A 128 0.04 -6.31 22.87
CA TRP A 128 0.25 -7.45 21.95
C TRP A 128 0.42 -8.79 22.69
N SER A 129 0.65 -8.77 24.00
CA SER A 129 0.67 -9.99 24.83
C SER A 129 -0.72 -10.60 25.04
N GLU A 130 -1.77 -9.80 24.87
CA GLU A 130 -3.17 -10.23 24.99
C GLU A 130 -3.76 -10.72 23.67
N TYR A 131 -3.08 -10.45 22.53
CA TYR A 131 -3.53 -10.83 21.19
C TYR A 131 -3.04 -12.21 20.79
N GLN A 132 -3.94 -12.99 20.16
CA GLN A 132 -3.66 -14.35 19.71
C GLN A 132 -2.96 -14.38 18.34
N CYS A 133 -3.00 -13.27 17.60
CA CYS A 133 -2.39 -13.14 16.26
C CYS A 133 -1.21 -12.16 16.25
N LYS A 134 -0.31 -12.33 15.30
CA LYS A 134 0.69 -11.31 14.97
C LYS A 134 0.09 -10.27 14.05
N ILE A 135 0.46 -9.01 14.28
CA ILE A 135 -0.08 -7.87 13.53
C ILE A 135 1.07 -7.07 12.95
N GLN A 136 1.14 -6.99 11.62
CA GLN A 136 2.25 -6.38 10.90
C GLN A 136 1.73 -5.28 9.97
N GLY A 137 2.02 -4.03 10.31
CA GLY A 137 1.68 -2.84 9.51
C GLY A 137 2.83 -2.44 8.58
N LEU A 138 2.54 -2.26 7.30
CA LEU A 138 3.53 -1.90 6.31
C LEU A 138 3.18 -0.53 5.71
N ARG A 139 3.93 0.52 6.07
CA ARG A 139 3.78 1.88 5.53
C ARG A 139 4.45 1.96 4.16
N PHE A 140 3.69 1.69 3.11
CA PHE A 140 4.20 1.78 1.75
C PHE A 140 4.46 3.23 1.34
N PHE A 141 5.63 3.46 0.74
CA PHE A 141 5.96 4.70 0.07
C PHE A 141 5.32 4.73 -1.34
N ASN A 142 5.88 5.47 -2.30
CA ASN A 142 5.21 5.63 -3.60
C ASN A 142 5.45 4.39 -4.47
N VAL A 143 4.50 3.47 -4.45
CA VAL A 143 4.58 2.22 -5.22
C VAL A 143 4.26 2.49 -6.69
N TYR A 144 5.03 1.89 -7.59
CA TYR A 144 4.82 1.93 -9.05
C TYR A 144 5.04 0.54 -9.66
N GLY A 145 4.45 0.30 -10.84
CA GLY A 145 4.68 -0.94 -11.57
C GLY A 145 3.50 -1.39 -12.43
N GLU A 146 3.40 -2.69 -12.68
CA GLU A 146 2.38 -3.29 -13.52
C GLU A 146 0.99 -3.28 -12.87
N HIS A 147 -0.05 -3.34 -13.69
CA HIS A 147 -1.45 -3.38 -13.29
C HIS A 147 -2.00 -2.09 -12.64
N GLU A 148 -1.45 -0.91 -13.03
CA GLU A 148 -1.98 0.39 -12.62
C GLU A 148 -3.10 0.94 -13.54
N ASP A 149 -3.36 0.34 -14.68
CA ASP A 149 -4.25 0.85 -15.73
C ASP A 149 -5.66 1.24 -15.24
N HIS A 150 -6.17 0.50 -14.25
CA HIS A 150 -7.49 0.75 -13.69
C HIS A 150 -7.58 2.01 -12.78
N LYS A 151 -6.43 2.61 -12.43
CA LYS A 151 -6.38 3.77 -11.51
C LYS A 151 -6.69 5.13 -12.18
N GLY A 152 -6.76 5.19 -13.52
CA GLY A 152 -7.00 6.43 -14.24
C GLY A 152 -6.03 7.53 -13.80
N PHE A 153 -6.54 8.68 -13.39
CA PHE A 153 -5.70 9.82 -12.95
C PHE A 153 -4.83 9.55 -11.71
N GLN A 154 -5.08 8.48 -10.98
CA GLN A 154 -4.32 8.10 -9.78
C GLN A 154 -3.16 7.16 -10.07
N MET A 155 -2.89 6.84 -11.32
CA MET A 155 -1.70 6.10 -11.74
C MET A 155 -0.43 6.80 -11.28
N SER A 156 0.63 6.01 -11.03
CA SER A 156 1.94 6.55 -10.72
C SER A 156 2.48 7.46 -11.84
N VAL A 157 3.39 8.33 -11.48
CA VAL A 157 4.06 9.19 -12.46
C VAL A 157 4.85 8.38 -13.48
N PHE A 158 5.35 7.20 -13.13
CA PHE A 158 6.02 6.30 -14.07
C PHE A 158 5.09 5.88 -15.20
N HIS A 159 3.85 5.51 -14.87
CA HIS A 159 2.87 5.11 -15.88
C HIS A 159 2.47 6.30 -16.75
N LYS A 160 2.17 7.45 -16.15
CA LYS A 160 1.81 8.68 -16.89
C LYS A 160 2.89 9.14 -17.84
N PHE A 161 4.15 9.18 -17.39
CA PHE A 161 5.26 9.60 -18.24
C PHE A 161 5.55 8.56 -19.34
N LYS A 162 5.36 7.27 -19.06
CA LYS A 162 5.47 6.24 -20.09
C LYS A 162 4.41 6.41 -21.18
N GLU A 163 3.15 6.67 -20.82
CA GLU A 163 2.08 6.93 -21.80
C GLU A 163 2.41 8.16 -22.64
N GLN A 164 2.86 9.25 -22.02
CA GLN A 164 3.30 10.46 -22.73
C GLN A 164 4.49 10.20 -23.64
N ALA A 165 5.50 9.46 -23.18
CA ALA A 165 6.66 9.12 -23.99
C ALA A 165 6.29 8.33 -25.27
N LEU A 166 5.26 7.48 -25.20
CA LEU A 166 4.76 6.75 -26.39
C LEU A 166 4.12 7.68 -27.44
N THR A 167 3.70 8.88 -27.04
CA THR A 167 3.23 9.93 -27.98
C THR A 167 4.34 10.88 -28.43
N GLY A 168 5.56 10.71 -27.92
CA GLY A 168 6.77 11.43 -28.33
C GLY A 168 7.22 12.53 -27.40
N THR A 169 6.37 13.04 -26.49
CA THR A 169 6.72 14.17 -25.62
C THR A 169 6.19 13.95 -24.20
N ILE A 170 7.06 14.17 -23.20
CA ILE A 170 6.71 14.17 -21.78
C ILE A 170 6.58 15.61 -21.30
N HIS A 171 5.50 15.90 -20.56
CA HIS A 171 5.23 17.20 -19.96
C HIS A 171 5.25 17.09 -18.42
N PRO A 172 6.42 17.27 -17.78
CA PRO A 172 6.50 17.28 -16.33
C PRO A 172 5.82 18.54 -15.76
N PHE A 173 5.24 18.42 -14.58
CA PHE A 173 4.65 19.57 -13.90
C PHE A 173 5.72 20.53 -13.34
N ALA A 174 5.35 21.80 -13.10
CA ALA A 174 6.24 22.79 -12.54
C ALA A 174 6.81 22.33 -11.18
N GLY A 175 8.13 22.40 -11.01
CA GLY A 175 8.82 21.94 -9.80
C GLY A 175 9.17 20.45 -9.79
N SER A 176 8.93 19.71 -10.88
CA SER A 176 9.23 18.28 -10.98
C SER A 176 10.70 17.92 -10.69
N ASP A 177 11.64 18.82 -10.95
CA ASP A 177 13.08 18.61 -10.67
C ASP A 177 13.43 18.72 -9.18
N THR A 178 12.63 19.43 -8.37
CA THR A 178 12.89 19.68 -6.96
C THR A 178 12.01 18.86 -6.03
N ILE A 179 10.80 18.51 -6.46
CA ILE A 179 9.89 17.67 -5.68
C ILE A 179 10.33 16.23 -5.79
N CYS A 180 10.70 15.65 -4.66
CA CYS A 180 11.19 14.27 -4.57
C CYS A 180 10.22 13.38 -3.80
N ARG A 181 10.23 12.09 -4.13
CA ARG A 181 9.55 11.02 -3.36
C ARG A 181 10.46 9.79 -3.32
N ASP A 182 10.22 8.94 -2.34
CA ASP A 182 10.73 7.58 -2.37
C ASP A 182 9.78 6.73 -3.22
N PHE A 183 10.29 6.17 -4.31
CA PHE A 183 9.55 5.33 -5.23
C PHE A 183 10.04 3.89 -5.11
N ILE A 184 9.12 2.96 -4.86
CA ILE A 184 9.40 1.53 -4.73
C ILE A 184 8.64 0.72 -5.78
N TYR A 185 9.33 -0.22 -6.41
CA TYR A 185 8.73 -1.10 -7.42
C TYR A 185 7.79 -2.13 -6.77
N VAL A 186 6.62 -2.36 -7.39
CA VAL A 186 5.60 -3.27 -6.84
C VAL A 186 6.09 -4.70 -6.67
N GLY A 187 6.98 -5.17 -7.55
CA GLY A 187 7.60 -6.49 -7.38
C GLY A 187 8.47 -6.60 -6.13
N ASP A 188 9.10 -5.49 -5.69
CA ASP A 188 9.86 -5.49 -4.43
C ASP A 188 8.92 -5.43 -3.21
N ILE A 189 7.78 -4.73 -3.32
CA ILE A 189 6.70 -4.80 -2.32
C ILE A 189 6.24 -6.25 -2.13
N CYS A 190 6.00 -6.98 -3.23
CA CYS A 190 5.58 -8.39 -3.16
C CYS A 190 6.61 -9.26 -2.43
N LYS A 191 7.90 -9.11 -2.76
CA LYS A 191 9.00 -9.83 -2.09
C LYS A 191 9.11 -9.47 -0.60
N ILE A 192 8.89 -8.20 -0.24
CA ILE A 192 8.91 -7.76 1.16
C ILE A 192 7.75 -8.38 1.91
N ILE A 193 6.52 -8.32 1.38
CA ILE A 193 5.35 -8.96 2.00
C ILE A 193 5.60 -10.47 2.17
N SER A 194 6.16 -11.15 1.14
CA SER A 194 6.50 -12.57 1.23
C SER A 194 7.44 -12.88 2.41
N LYS A 195 8.45 -12.02 2.65
CA LYS A 195 9.34 -12.18 3.82
C LYS A 195 8.62 -11.97 5.16
N PHE A 196 7.65 -11.03 5.21
CA PHE A 196 6.85 -10.80 6.41
C PHE A 196 5.90 -11.96 6.73
N ILE A 197 5.54 -12.79 5.75
CA ILE A 197 4.77 -14.01 5.98
C ILE A 197 5.47 -14.94 6.99
N ASP A 198 6.80 -15.02 6.92
CA ASP A 198 7.62 -15.89 7.78
C ASP A 198 8.13 -15.18 9.05
N THR A 199 7.71 -13.93 9.30
CA THR A 199 8.16 -13.14 10.46
C THR A 199 7.15 -13.26 11.62
N ASP A 200 7.64 -13.54 12.81
CA ASP A 200 6.83 -13.71 14.05
C ASP A 200 6.74 -12.42 14.90
N GLU A 201 7.18 -11.29 14.37
CA GLU A 201 7.16 -10.02 15.08
C GLU A 201 5.91 -9.20 14.76
N SER A 202 5.28 -8.60 15.79
CA SER A 202 4.25 -7.58 15.61
C SER A 202 4.88 -6.19 15.59
N GLY A 203 4.38 -5.29 14.73
CA GLY A 203 4.91 -3.94 14.62
C GLY A 203 4.41 -3.19 13.39
N ILE A 204 4.96 -1.99 13.20
CA ILE A 204 4.70 -1.16 12.03
C ILE A 204 6.05 -0.74 11.44
N TRP A 205 6.23 -0.97 10.14
CA TRP A 205 7.48 -0.71 9.44
C TRP A 205 7.28 0.14 8.20
N ASN A 206 8.26 0.97 7.92
CA ASN A 206 8.36 1.66 6.64
C ASN A 206 8.78 0.69 5.54
N VAL A 207 8.13 0.81 4.38
CA VAL A 207 8.48 0.02 3.19
C VAL A 207 8.72 0.97 2.03
N GLY A 208 9.97 1.29 1.83
CA GLY A 208 10.51 2.18 0.79
C GLY A 208 11.93 1.78 0.43
N THR A 209 12.56 2.56 -0.44
CA THR A 209 13.95 2.33 -0.87
C THR A 209 14.97 3.13 -0.04
N GLY A 210 14.51 4.10 0.76
CA GLY A 210 15.35 5.08 1.44
C GLY A 210 15.96 6.13 0.51
N LYS A 211 15.56 6.16 -0.78
CA LYS A 211 16.12 7.05 -1.79
C LYS A 211 15.09 8.06 -2.29
N ALA A 212 15.36 9.34 -2.04
CA ALA A 212 14.57 10.43 -2.61
C ALA A 212 14.92 10.60 -4.11
N THR A 213 13.91 10.48 -4.98
CA THR A 213 14.05 10.65 -6.43
C THR A 213 13.12 11.75 -6.90
N SER A 214 13.60 12.71 -7.71
CA SER A 214 12.77 13.76 -8.26
C SER A 214 11.91 13.25 -9.42
N PHE A 215 10.73 13.86 -9.59
CA PHE A 215 9.85 13.53 -10.72
C PHE A 215 10.52 13.84 -12.06
N GLY A 216 11.31 14.92 -12.14
CA GLY A 216 12.08 15.27 -13.33
C GLY A 216 13.13 14.21 -13.68
N SER A 217 13.79 13.61 -12.70
CA SER A 217 14.73 12.49 -12.94
C SER A 217 14.00 11.27 -13.55
N ILE A 218 12.77 11.00 -13.11
CA ILE A 218 11.95 9.91 -13.67
C ILE A 218 11.58 10.25 -15.12
N ALA A 219 11.14 11.49 -15.38
CA ALA A 219 10.80 11.94 -16.73
C ALA A 219 11.99 11.78 -17.69
N LYS A 220 13.19 12.19 -17.27
CA LYS A 220 14.44 12.03 -18.05
C LYS A 220 14.73 10.56 -18.35
N CYS A 221 14.69 9.71 -17.36
CA CYS A 221 14.94 8.27 -17.51
C CYS A 221 13.96 7.61 -18.51
N ILE A 222 12.68 8.00 -18.47
CA ILE A 222 11.65 7.46 -19.37
C ILE A 222 11.81 8.04 -20.77
N ALA A 223 12.09 9.35 -20.89
CA ALA A 223 12.36 10.01 -22.16
C ALA A 223 13.53 9.35 -22.91
N ASP A 224 14.65 9.16 -22.22
CA ASP A 224 15.84 8.50 -22.79
C ASP A 224 15.52 7.08 -23.28
N LYS A 225 14.75 6.32 -22.50
CA LYS A 225 14.37 4.94 -22.85
C LYS A 225 13.46 4.85 -24.07
N HIS A 226 12.61 5.84 -24.29
CA HIS A 226 11.60 5.84 -25.34
C HIS A 226 11.93 6.81 -26.49
N ASN A 227 13.09 7.47 -26.49
CA ASN A 227 13.48 8.54 -27.43
C ASN A 227 12.44 9.67 -27.51
N ALA A 228 11.84 10.03 -26.39
CA ALA A 228 10.87 11.12 -26.27
C ALA A 228 11.55 12.43 -25.89
N THR A 229 10.91 13.56 -26.23
CA THR A 229 11.33 14.89 -25.77
C THR A 229 10.70 15.25 -24.43
N ILE A 230 11.27 16.22 -23.71
CA ILE A 230 10.71 16.80 -22.49
C ILE A 230 10.41 18.27 -22.76
N GLU A 231 9.18 18.71 -22.49
CA GLU A 231 8.71 20.09 -22.65
C GLU A 231 8.06 20.64 -21.37
#